data_63c1d8109a20e3429ec19a06a794fff4
#
_entry.id   63c1d8109a20e3429ec19a06a794fff4
#
_cell.length_a   1.000
_cell.length_b   1.000
_cell.length_c   1.000
_cell.angle_alpha   90.00
_cell.angle_beta   90.00
_cell.angle_gamma   90.00
#
_symmetry.space_group_name_H-M   'P 1'
#
loop_
_entity.id
_entity.type
_entity.pdbx_description
1 polymer ?
#
loop_
_entity_poly.entity_id
_entity_poly.type
_entity_poly.pdbx_seq_one_letter_code
_entity_poly.pdbx_strand_id
1 'polypeptide(L)'
;MRRAVCPGSFDPITNGHLDIIARASKLYDVVHVAVMINQSKKGLFTVDERIELIHEVTADFGNVEVESFHGLLVDFCKQRDIPAIVKGLRAVSDFDYELQMAQMNIGLSGVETLFVPTNPTYSFLSSSLVKEVAAWGGDVSHLVPEAVLGRLTERLAEQRGGQ
;
A
#
# COMPACT_ATOMS: atom_id res chain seq x y z
N MET A 1 20.35 -11.38 -4.90
CA MET A 1 19.29 -10.41 -5.25
C MET A 1 18.53 -10.06 -3.99
N ARG A 2 18.57 -8.78 -3.60
CA ARG A 2 17.90 -8.28 -2.39
C ARG A 2 16.45 -7.96 -2.73
N ARG A 3 15.52 -8.66 -2.08
CA ARG A 3 14.08 -8.50 -2.28
C ARG A 3 13.41 -7.96 -1.02
N ALA A 4 12.40 -7.12 -1.20
CA ALA A 4 11.53 -6.67 -0.13
C ALA A 4 10.07 -6.66 -0.59
N VAL A 5 9.15 -6.66 0.36
CA VAL A 5 7.73 -6.50 0.10
C VAL A 5 7.19 -5.26 0.82
N CYS A 6 6.38 -4.49 0.12
CA CYS A 6 5.55 -3.43 0.69
C CYS A 6 4.09 -3.90 0.64
N PRO A 7 3.52 -4.35 1.78
CA PRO A 7 2.17 -4.88 1.81
C PRO A 7 1.15 -3.79 2.13
N GLY A 8 -0.09 -4.02 1.72
CA GLY A 8 -1.21 -3.16 2.07
C GLY A 8 -2.47 -3.47 1.30
N SER A 9 -3.55 -2.78 1.63
CA SER A 9 -4.80 -2.86 0.89
C SER A 9 -4.80 -1.98 -0.36
N PHE A 10 -4.15 -0.83 -0.31
CA PHE A 10 -4.00 0.13 -1.42
C PHE A 10 -5.34 0.47 -2.11
N ASP A 11 -6.29 0.93 -1.36
CA ASP A 11 -7.66 1.20 -1.83
C ASP A 11 -8.08 2.67 -1.63
N PRO A 12 -7.54 3.61 -2.41
CA PRO A 12 -6.48 3.48 -3.41
C PRO A 12 -5.07 3.67 -2.84
N ILE A 13 -4.05 3.47 -3.67
CA ILE A 13 -2.69 3.92 -3.37
C ILE A 13 -2.66 5.44 -3.22
N THR A 14 -1.91 5.93 -2.24
CA THR A 14 -1.74 7.36 -1.95
C THR A 14 -0.31 7.80 -2.17
N ASN A 15 -0.05 9.10 -2.12
CA ASN A 15 1.32 9.64 -2.17
C ASN A 15 2.18 9.17 -0.99
N GLY A 16 1.56 8.88 0.16
CA GLY A 16 2.24 8.28 1.30
C GLY A 16 2.76 6.88 1.01
N HIS A 17 1.92 6.02 0.42
CA HIS A 17 2.33 4.69 -0.03
C HIS A 17 3.42 4.77 -1.11
N LEU A 18 3.22 5.63 -2.09
CA LEU A 18 4.15 5.78 -3.21
C LEU A 18 5.54 6.24 -2.74
N ASP A 19 5.60 7.13 -1.75
CA ASP A 19 6.86 7.57 -1.14
C ASP A 19 7.64 6.39 -0.55
N ILE A 20 7.00 5.54 0.23
CA ILE A 20 7.62 4.37 0.83
C ILE A 20 8.08 3.37 -0.24
N ILE A 21 7.27 3.10 -1.24
CA ILE A 21 7.63 2.20 -2.35
C ILE A 21 8.82 2.76 -3.13
N ALA A 22 8.83 4.06 -3.44
CA ALA A 22 9.93 4.73 -4.12
C ALA A 22 11.25 4.63 -3.34
N ARG A 23 11.18 4.80 -2.02
CA ARG A 23 12.37 4.71 -1.15
C ARG A 23 12.86 3.26 -1.04
N ALA A 24 11.96 2.29 -0.92
CA ALA A 24 12.30 0.87 -0.94
C ALA A 24 12.94 0.48 -2.28
N SER A 25 12.44 0.99 -3.41
CA SER A 25 12.97 0.68 -4.74
C SER A 25 14.43 1.09 -4.94
N LYS A 26 14.90 2.08 -4.18
CA LYS A 26 16.31 2.51 -4.19
C LYS A 26 17.23 1.64 -3.33
N LEU A 27 16.66 0.89 -2.38
CA LEU A 27 17.41 0.09 -1.41
C LEU A 27 17.49 -1.39 -1.79
N TYR A 28 16.54 -1.87 -2.59
CA TYR A 28 16.39 -3.27 -2.95
C TYR A 28 16.47 -3.46 -4.46
N ASP A 29 16.92 -4.65 -4.87
CA ASP A 29 16.99 -4.99 -6.29
C ASP A 29 15.60 -5.23 -6.89
N VAL A 30 14.68 -5.79 -6.09
CA VAL A 30 13.26 -6.00 -6.45
C VAL A 30 12.39 -5.63 -5.25
N VAL A 31 11.36 -4.85 -5.50
CA VAL A 31 10.32 -4.53 -4.53
C VAL A 31 9.00 -5.13 -5.00
N HIS A 32 8.45 -6.04 -4.19
CA HIS A 32 7.10 -6.55 -4.39
C HIS A 32 6.11 -5.65 -3.68
N VAL A 33 5.10 -5.16 -4.37
CA VAL A 33 3.94 -4.51 -3.76
C VAL A 33 2.84 -5.56 -3.68
N ALA A 34 2.52 -5.99 -2.46
CA ALA A 34 1.58 -7.07 -2.22
C ALA A 34 0.22 -6.50 -1.78
N VAL A 35 -0.75 -6.59 -2.68
CA VAL A 35 -2.11 -6.12 -2.43
C VAL A 35 -2.90 -7.20 -1.70
N MET A 36 -3.29 -6.92 -0.46
CA MET A 36 -4.02 -7.87 0.38
C MET A 36 -5.48 -7.99 -0.07
N ILE A 37 -5.90 -9.22 -0.30
CA ILE A 37 -7.30 -9.56 -0.57
C ILE A 37 -8.00 -9.76 0.77
N ASN A 38 -8.96 -8.88 1.09
CA ASN A 38 -9.82 -9.03 2.26
C ASN A 38 -11.24 -9.33 1.80
N GLN A 39 -11.64 -10.58 1.87
CA GLN A 39 -12.95 -11.05 1.43
C GLN A 39 -14.11 -10.52 2.29
N SER A 40 -13.83 -10.10 3.53
CA SER A 40 -14.86 -9.58 4.45
C SER A 40 -15.17 -8.10 4.28
N LYS A 41 -14.33 -7.36 3.53
CA LYS A 41 -14.51 -5.93 3.27
C LYS A 41 -14.63 -5.65 1.79
N LYS A 42 -15.70 -4.96 1.42
CA LYS A 42 -15.85 -4.42 0.07
C LYS A 42 -15.08 -3.10 -0.01
N GLY A 43 -14.03 -3.06 -0.82
CA GLY A 43 -13.29 -1.84 -1.10
C GLY A 43 -14.00 -0.93 -2.11
N LEU A 44 -13.47 0.28 -2.28
CA LEU A 44 -13.92 1.18 -3.33
C LEU A 44 -13.51 0.68 -4.71
N PHE A 45 -12.30 0.17 -4.82
CA PHE A 45 -11.76 -0.44 -6.03
C PHE A 45 -11.65 -1.95 -5.87
N THR A 46 -11.81 -2.67 -6.97
CA THR A 46 -11.52 -4.11 -7.00
C THR A 46 -10.02 -4.33 -6.83
N VAL A 47 -9.62 -5.54 -6.47
CA VAL A 47 -8.20 -5.89 -6.34
C VAL A 47 -7.45 -5.68 -7.66
N ASP A 48 -8.05 -6.07 -8.79
CA ASP A 48 -7.46 -5.88 -10.12
C ASP A 48 -7.27 -4.39 -10.46
N GLU A 49 -8.24 -3.55 -10.16
CA GLU A 49 -8.15 -2.10 -10.34
C GLU A 49 -7.03 -1.49 -9.48
N ARG A 50 -6.87 -1.96 -8.24
CA ARG A 50 -5.77 -1.51 -7.37
C ARG A 50 -4.42 -1.90 -7.94
N ILE A 51 -4.26 -3.12 -8.43
CA ILE A 51 -3.04 -3.59 -9.09
C ILE A 51 -2.71 -2.75 -10.30
N GLU A 52 -3.69 -2.48 -11.17
CA GLU A 52 -3.51 -1.63 -12.36
C GLU A 52 -3.02 -0.23 -11.98
N LEU A 53 -3.65 0.42 -11.00
CA LEU A 53 -3.26 1.74 -10.54
C LEU A 53 -1.84 1.76 -9.96
N ILE A 54 -1.47 0.75 -9.18
CA ILE A 54 -0.12 0.64 -8.62
C ILE A 54 0.90 0.44 -9.74
N HIS A 55 0.61 -0.41 -10.71
CA HIS A 55 1.48 -0.60 -11.88
C HIS A 55 1.72 0.72 -12.62
N GLU A 56 0.67 1.47 -12.86
CA GLU A 56 0.76 2.74 -13.59
C GLU A 56 1.64 3.76 -12.85
N VAL A 57 1.43 3.93 -11.54
CA VAL A 57 2.15 4.95 -10.77
C VAL A 57 3.56 4.54 -10.37
N THR A 58 3.92 3.26 -10.49
CA THR A 58 5.27 2.74 -10.18
C THR A 58 6.07 2.34 -11.42
N ALA A 59 5.52 2.53 -12.61
CA ALA A 59 6.14 2.09 -13.86
C ALA A 59 7.57 2.61 -14.07
N ASP A 60 7.84 3.85 -13.67
CA ASP A 60 9.15 4.48 -13.83
C ASP A 60 10.23 3.97 -12.86
N PHE A 61 9.86 3.22 -11.83
CA PHE A 61 10.84 2.69 -10.87
C PHE A 61 11.66 1.51 -11.44
N GLY A 62 11.10 0.76 -12.36
CA GLY A 62 11.80 -0.29 -13.11
C GLY A 62 12.03 -1.60 -12.37
N ASN A 63 11.86 -1.64 -11.04
CA ASN A 63 12.12 -2.82 -10.20
C ASN A 63 10.97 -3.16 -9.25
N VAL A 64 9.77 -2.69 -9.55
CA VAL A 64 8.56 -2.93 -8.75
C VAL A 64 7.68 -3.98 -9.42
N GLU A 65 7.35 -5.02 -8.68
CA GLU A 65 6.42 -6.08 -9.09
C GLU A 65 5.16 -5.98 -8.22
N VAL A 66 3.99 -5.99 -8.83
CA VAL A 66 2.71 -5.83 -8.14
C VAL A 66 1.89 -7.11 -8.24
N GLU A 67 1.49 -7.65 -7.10
CA GLU A 67 0.70 -8.87 -7.03
C GLU A 67 -0.32 -8.76 -5.89
N SER A 68 -1.40 -9.52 -5.99
CA SER A 68 -2.30 -9.74 -4.86
C SER A 68 -1.87 -10.97 -4.06
N PHE A 69 -2.25 -11.00 -2.79
CA PHE A 69 -2.08 -12.18 -1.96
C PHE A 69 -3.30 -12.39 -1.06
N HIS A 70 -3.49 -13.65 -0.69
CA HIS A 70 -4.51 -14.09 0.26
C HIS A 70 -3.84 -14.87 1.38
N GLY A 71 -4.30 -14.69 2.61
CA GLY A 71 -3.75 -15.38 3.77
C GLY A 71 -2.59 -14.62 4.42
N LEU A 72 -1.60 -15.36 4.93
CA LEU A 72 -0.49 -14.77 5.68
C LEU A 72 0.54 -14.15 4.75
N LEU A 73 0.94 -12.93 5.07
CA LEU A 73 2.01 -12.24 4.34
C LEU A 73 3.33 -13.03 4.34
N VAL A 74 3.65 -13.68 5.45
CA VAL A 74 4.89 -14.47 5.56
C VAL A 74 4.91 -15.68 4.63
N ASP A 75 3.76 -16.26 4.29
CA ASP A 75 3.67 -17.33 3.30
C ASP A 75 3.95 -16.81 1.89
N PHE A 76 3.42 -15.62 1.56
CA PHE A 76 3.76 -14.91 0.33
C PHE A 76 5.27 -14.66 0.25
N CYS A 77 5.87 -14.14 1.32
CA CYS A 77 7.31 -13.89 1.39
C CYS A 77 8.12 -15.17 1.17
N LYS A 78 7.74 -16.25 1.82
CA LYS A 78 8.43 -17.55 1.71
C LYS A 78 8.39 -18.11 0.29
N GLN A 79 7.24 -18.03 -0.37
CA GLN A 79 7.08 -18.50 -1.75
C GLN A 79 7.94 -17.75 -2.77
N ARG A 80 8.37 -16.54 -2.47
CA ARG A 80 9.10 -15.63 -3.36
C ARG A 80 10.51 -15.30 -2.89
N ASP A 81 10.99 -15.98 -1.85
CA ASP A 81 12.30 -15.72 -1.24
C ASP A 81 12.49 -14.24 -0.86
N ILE A 82 11.50 -13.65 -0.20
CA ILE A 82 11.53 -12.28 0.26
C ILE A 82 11.90 -12.26 1.75
N PRO A 83 13.10 -11.75 2.11
CA PRO A 83 13.56 -11.75 3.50
C PRO A 83 13.09 -10.54 4.32
N ALA A 84 12.55 -9.50 3.67
CA ALA A 84 12.25 -8.23 4.32
C ALA A 84 10.89 -7.67 3.95
N ILE A 85 10.16 -7.24 4.97
CA ILE A 85 8.94 -6.44 4.84
C ILE A 85 9.31 -5.00 5.12
N VAL A 86 8.93 -4.07 4.24
CA VAL A 86 9.14 -2.63 4.43
C VAL A 86 7.79 -1.97 4.70
N LYS A 87 7.70 -1.29 5.83
CA LYS A 87 6.49 -0.57 6.25
C LYS A 87 6.80 0.88 6.60
N GLY A 88 5.95 1.78 6.15
CA GLY A 88 5.96 3.16 6.62
C GLY A 88 5.42 3.25 8.05
N LEU A 89 6.02 4.11 8.86
CA LEU A 89 5.62 4.35 10.22
C LEU A 89 5.23 5.82 10.39
N ARG A 90 4.00 6.08 10.84
CA ARG A 90 3.42 7.43 10.94
C ARG A 90 3.31 7.92 12.37
N ALA A 91 2.81 7.09 13.27
CA ALA A 91 2.48 7.46 14.65
C ALA A 91 2.83 6.34 15.63
N VAL A 92 2.94 6.68 16.91
CA VAL A 92 3.23 5.73 17.99
C VAL A 92 2.18 4.62 18.08
N SER A 93 0.91 4.95 17.88
CA SER A 93 -0.19 3.97 17.87
C SER A 93 -0.06 2.93 16.75
N ASP A 94 0.40 3.35 15.59
CA ASP A 94 0.71 2.43 14.49
C ASP A 94 1.87 1.51 14.89
N PHE A 95 2.89 2.05 15.56
CA PHE A 95 4.10 1.32 15.95
C PHE A 95 3.80 0.17 16.90
N ASP A 96 2.94 0.35 17.90
CA ASP A 96 2.62 -0.70 18.86
C ASP A 96 2.06 -1.95 18.18
N TYR A 97 1.10 -1.79 17.30
CA TYR A 97 0.52 -2.89 16.52
C TYR A 97 1.53 -3.48 15.53
N GLU A 98 2.22 -2.62 14.79
CA GLU A 98 3.18 -3.04 13.77
C GLU A 98 4.38 -3.77 14.38
N LEU A 99 4.83 -3.38 15.58
CA LEU A 99 5.88 -4.08 16.30
C LEU A 99 5.45 -5.50 16.69
N GLN A 100 4.22 -5.67 17.18
CA GLN A 100 3.67 -6.98 17.52
C GLN A 100 3.60 -7.89 16.29
N MET A 101 3.13 -7.37 15.17
CA MET A 101 3.10 -8.11 13.89
C MET A 101 4.50 -8.47 13.40
N ALA A 102 5.46 -7.55 13.50
CA ALA A 102 6.86 -7.80 13.14
C ALA A 102 7.46 -8.95 13.96
N GLN A 103 7.23 -8.94 15.26
CA GLN A 103 7.69 -10.01 16.16
C GLN A 103 7.02 -11.35 15.86
N MET A 104 5.72 -11.34 15.58
CA MET A 104 4.99 -12.54 15.16
C MET A 104 5.55 -13.11 13.85
N ASN A 105 5.81 -12.26 12.87
CA ASN A 105 6.34 -12.66 11.56
C ASN A 105 7.74 -13.28 11.67
N ILE A 106 8.60 -12.76 12.54
CA ILE A 106 9.91 -13.38 12.82
C ILE A 106 9.71 -14.80 13.38
N GLY A 107 8.84 -14.94 14.36
CA GLY A 107 8.55 -16.24 14.97
C GLY A 107 7.97 -17.27 14.00
N LEU A 108 7.17 -16.83 13.02
CA LEU A 108 6.54 -17.71 12.03
C LEU A 108 7.48 -18.11 10.90
N SER A 109 8.40 -17.25 10.48
CA SER A 109 9.12 -17.44 9.22
C SER A 109 10.54 -16.91 9.18
N GLY A 110 10.96 -16.15 10.18
CA GLY A 110 12.24 -15.44 10.15
C GLY A 110 12.29 -14.21 9.25
N VAL A 111 11.16 -13.80 8.66
CA VAL A 111 11.09 -12.58 7.83
C VAL A 111 11.16 -11.35 8.72
N GLU A 112 12.09 -10.45 8.40
CA GLU A 112 12.31 -9.20 9.14
C GLU A 112 11.40 -8.08 8.64
N THR A 113 11.00 -7.18 9.54
CA THR A 113 10.26 -5.97 9.19
C THR A 113 11.12 -4.74 9.43
N LEU A 114 11.27 -3.91 8.40
CA LEU A 114 11.98 -2.65 8.45
C LEU A 114 10.96 -1.52 8.45
N PHE A 115 11.00 -0.69 9.48
CA PHE A 115 10.15 0.49 9.58
C PHE A 115 10.84 1.70 9.00
N VAL A 116 10.16 2.40 8.11
CA VAL A 116 10.64 3.60 7.46
C VAL A 116 9.78 4.77 7.92
N PRO A 117 10.36 5.81 8.53
CA PRO A 117 9.58 6.99 8.91
C PRO A 117 8.91 7.61 7.68
N THR A 118 7.61 7.84 7.77
CA THR A 118 6.86 8.52 6.70
C THR A 118 7.38 9.93 6.49
N ASN A 119 7.33 10.40 5.25
CA ASN A 119 7.53 11.81 4.97
C ASN A 119 6.52 12.64 5.79
N PRO A 120 6.98 13.67 6.53
CA PRO A 120 6.09 14.49 7.37
C PRO A 120 4.90 15.09 6.61
N THR A 121 5.06 15.39 5.33
CA THR A 121 3.99 15.89 4.46
C THR A 121 2.80 14.91 4.38
N TYR A 122 3.06 13.60 4.53
CA TYR A 122 2.05 12.54 4.39
C TYR A 122 1.78 11.80 5.72
N SER A 123 2.27 12.31 6.85
CA SER A 123 2.17 11.61 8.14
C SER A 123 0.73 11.38 8.63
N PHE A 124 -0.22 12.21 8.21
CA PHE A 124 -1.66 12.09 8.53
C PHE A 124 -2.42 11.25 7.51
N LEU A 125 -1.80 10.89 6.39
CA LEU A 125 -2.46 10.37 5.21
C LEU A 125 -2.80 8.88 5.33
N SER A 126 -4.03 8.54 4.94
CA SER A 126 -4.48 7.16 4.77
C SER A 126 -5.47 7.08 3.60
N SER A 127 -5.63 5.89 3.03
CA SER A 127 -6.64 5.68 1.98
C SER A 127 -8.06 5.96 2.48
N SER A 128 -8.35 5.62 3.73
CA SER A 128 -9.67 5.88 4.34
C SER A 128 -9.96 7.37 4.43
N LEU A 129 -8.99 8.17 4.86
CA LEU A 129 -9.15 9.62 4.93
C LEU A 129 -9.33 10.24 3.54
N VAL A 130 -8.56 9.79 2.55
CA VAL A 130 -8.70 10.26 1.17
C VAL A 130 -10.10 9.98 0.63
N LYS A 131 -10.61 8.77 0.83
CA LYS A 131 -11.96 8.40 0.38
C LYS A 131 -13.04 9.23 1.08
N GLU A 132 -12.92 9.44 2.37
CA GLU A 132 -13.85 10.22 3.16
C GLU A 132 -13.90 11.67 2.67
N VAL A 133 -12.76 12.33 2.56
CA VAL A 133 -12.68 13.73 2.14
C VAL A 133 -13.15 13.88 0.69
N ALA A 134 -12.74 13.02 -0.22
CA ALA A 134 -13.16 13.07 -1.61
C ALA A 134 -14.66 12.80 -1.80
N ALA A 135 -15.24 11.91 -1.00
CA ALA A 135 -16.68 11.62 -1.03
C ALA A 135 -17.53 12.85 -0.70
N TRP A 136 -17.03 13.75 0.14
CA TRP A 136 -17.68 15.01 0.50
C TRP A 136 -17.26 16.19 -0.40
N GLY A 137 -16.54 15.93 -1.49
CA GLY A 137 -16.12 16.95 -2.46
C GLY A 137 -14.88 17.73 -2.08
N GLY A 138 -14.13 17.29 -1.06
CA GLY A 138 -12.85 17.90 -0.69
C GLY A 138 -11.75 17.63 -1.72
N ASP A 139 -10.81 18.56 -1.83
CA ASP A 139 -9.67 18.44 -2.74
C ASP A 139 -8.61 17.51 -2.14
N VAL A 140 -8.36 16.38 -2.81
CA VAL A 140 -7.32 15.41 -2.46
C VAL A 140 -6.22 15.31 -3.53
N SER A 141 -6.18 16.25 -4.47
CA SER A 141 -5.25 16.23 -5.62
C SER A 141 -3.77 16.20 -5.20
N HIS A 142 -3.44 16.77 -4.05
CA HIS A 142 -2.08 16.81 -3.51
C HIS A 142 -1.72 15.56 -2.68
N LEU A 143 -2.65 14.64 -2.49
CA LEU A 143 -2.53 13.47 -1.61
C LEU A 143 -2.45 12.15 -2.38
N VAL A 144 -2.83 12.15 -3.64
CA VAL A 144 -2.83 10.97 -4.50
C VAL A 144 -2.17 11.28 -5.85
N PRO A 145 -1.60 10.28 -6.52
CA PRO A 145 -1.13 10.46 -7.90
C PRO A 145 -2.27 10.88 -8.85
N GLU A 146 -1.94 11.59 -9.91
CA GLU A 146 -2.92 12.09 -10.89
C GLU A 146 -3.80 10.99 -11.48
N ALA A 147 -3.20 9.85 -11.84
CA ALA A 147 -3.93 8.70 -12.36
C ALA A 147 -4.97 8.16 -11.37
N VAL A 148 -4.63 8.17 -10.09
CA VAL A 148 -5.53 7.76 -9.00
C VAL A 148 -6.65 8.78 -8.82
N LEU A 149 -6.35 10.07 -8.90
CA LEU A 149 -7.34 11.14 -8.73
C LEU A 149 -8.48 11.02 -9.75
N GLY A 150 -8.16 10.78 -11.01
CA GLY A 150 -9.15 10.60 -12.07
C GLY A 150 -10.08 9.42 -11.80
N ARG A 151 -9.52 8.26 -11.48
CA ARG A 151 -10.28 7.04 -11.18
C ARG A 151 -11.12 7.18 -9.91
N LEU A 152 -10.58 7.84 -8.90
CA LEU A 152 -11.29 8.10 -7.63
C LEU A 152 -12.52 8.99 -7.86
N THR A 153 -12.35 10.06 -8.62
CA THR A 153 -13.44 11.00 -8.94
C THR A 153 -14.55 10.29 -9.73
N GLU A 154 -14.22 9.52 -10.74
CA GLU A 154 -15.17 8.73 -11.52
C GLU A 154 -15.94 7.74 -10.65
N ARG A 155 -15.23 6.96 -9.82
CA ARG A 155 -15.84 5.94 -8.98
C ARG A 155 -16.80 6.53 -7.96
N LEU A 156 -16.45 7.65 -7.35
CA LEU A 156 -17.33 8.34 -6.39
C LEU A 156 -18.55 8.96 -7.08
N ALA A 157 -18.41 9.46 -8.30
CA ALA A 157 -19.55 9.93 -9.11
C ALA A 157 -20.52 8.81 -9.44
N GLU A 158 -20.03 7.64 -9.82
CA GLU A 158 -20.85 6.44 -10.08
C GLU A 158 -21.66 6.04 -8.84
N GLN A 159 -21.06 6.07 -7.67
CA GLN A 159 -21.75 5.75 -6.40
C GLN A 159 -22.86 6.74 -6.07
N ARG A 160 -22.69 8.03 -6.40
CA ARG A 160 -23.74 9.05 -6.19
C ARG A 160 -24.89 8.92 -7.18
N GLY A 161 -24.61 8.51 -8.42
CA GLY A 161 -25.63 8.30 -9.47
C GLY A 161 -26.48 7.05 -9.27
N GLY A 162 -26.09 6.14 -8.37
CA GLY A 162 -26.82 4.92 -8.03
C GLY A 162 -27.73 5.02 -6.81
N GLN A 163 -27.87 6.22 -6.20
CA GLN A 163 -28.80 6.51 -5.09
C GLN A 163 -30.07 7.26 -5.62
#